data_dee800cb00f07ca81bdb94290f22203f
#
_entry.id   dee800cb00f07ca81bdb94290f22203f
#
_cell.length_a   1.000
_cell.length_b   1.000
_cell.length_c   1.000
_cell.angle_alpha   90.00
_cell.angle_beta   90.00
_cell.angle_gamma   90.00
#
_symmetry.space_group_name_H-M   'P 1'
#
loop_
_entity.id
_entity.type
_entity.pdbx_description
1 polymer ?
#
loop_
_entity_poly.entity_id
_entity_poly.type
_entity_poly.pdbx_seq_one_letter_code
_entity_poly.pdbx_strand_id
1 'polypeptide(L)' 'MEKGWVNIYSTGKQHLVAIVRELLEENDIASTEVSKKDSTFPTMSETEIYVQEKDAILAQSLILQHNL' A
#
# COMPACT_ATOMS: atom_id res chain seq x y z
N MET A 1 -7.81 3.48 11.66
CA MET A 1 -7.94 2.41 10.65
C MET A 1 -8.96 1.39 11.09
N GLU A 2 -9.83 0.99 10.20
CA GLU A 2 -10.85 0.01 10.54
C GLU A 2 -10.24 -1.37 10.79
N LYS A 3 -10.95 -2.13 11.62
CA LYS A 3 -10.55 -3.48 11.96
C LYS A 3 -10.55 -4.37 10.70
N GLY A 4 -9.52 -5.19 10.54
CA GLY A 4 -9.42 -6.07 9.39
C GLY A 4 -8.59 -5.55 8.24
N TRP A 5 -8.07 -4.34 8.34
CA TRP A 5 -7.15 -3.77 7.34
C TRP A 5 -5.71 -3.90 7.84
N VAL A 6 -4.82 -4.34 6.96
CA VAL A 6 -3.41 -4.54 7.31
C VAL A 6 -2.53 -3.81 6.31
N ASN A 7 -1.42 -3.28 6.79
CA ASN A 7 -0.43 -2.63 5.94
C ASN A 7 0.37 -3.70 5.20
N ILE A 8 0.48 -3.57 3.87
CA ILE A 8 1.25 -4.53 3.07
C ILE A 8 2.38 -3.88 2.29
N TYR A 9 2.42 -2.56 2.25
CA TYR A 9 3.44 -1.86 1.47
C TYR A 9 3.54 -0.42 1.93
N SER A 10 4.76 0.12 1.95
CA SER A 10 4.99 1.51 2.32
C SER A 10 6.07 2.08 1.42
N THR A 11 5.87 3.28 0.93
CA THR A 11 6.86 3.94 0.08
C THR A 11 6.68 5.45 0.13
N GLY A 12 7.78 6.16 -0.05
CA GLY A 12 7.74 7.62 -0.21
C GLY A 12 7.59 8.06 -1.66
N LYS A 13 7.54 7.10 -2.58
CA LYS A 13 7.48 7.40 -4.02
C LYS A 13 6.06 7.24 -4.53
N GLN A 14 5.45 8.36 -4.92
CA GLN A 14 4.05 8.36 -5.34
C GLN A 14 3.78 7.50 -6.56
N HIS A 15 4.73 7.42 -7.49
CA HIS A 15 4.54 6.59 -8.67
C HIS A 15 4.44 5.09 -8.32
N LEU A 16 5.14 4.66 -7.27
CA LEU A 16 5.03 3.27 -6.82
C LEU A 16 3.70 3.00 -6.14
N VAL A 17 3.17 3.99 -5.41
CA VAL A 17 1.85 3.88 -4.80
C VAL A 17 0.81 3.61 -5.88
N ALA A 18 0.84 4.39 -6.95
CA ALA A 18 -0.09 4.24 -8.06
C ALA A 18 0.02 2.87 -8.71
N ILE A 19 1.24 2.41 -8.96
CA ILE A 19 1.49 1.11 -9.58
C ILE A 19 0.96 -0.03 -8.71
N VAL A 20 1.26 0.02 -7.43
CA VAL A 20 0.81 -1.03 -6.50
C VAL A 20 -0.72 -1.06 -6.41
N ARG A 21 -1.35 0.10 -6.29
CA ARG A 21 -2.80 0.16 -6.20
C ARG A 21 -3.48 -0.34 -7.48
N GLU A 22 -2.91 0.01 -8.63
CA GLU A 22 -3.43 -0.47 -9.90
C GLU A 22 -3.30 -1.99 -10.01
N LEU A 23 -2.16 -2.53 -9.60
CA LEU A 23 -1.95 -3.98 -9.58
C LEU A 23 -2.98 -4.70 -8.71
N LEU A 24 -3.24 -4.16 -7.54
CA LEU A 24 -4.22 -4.74 -6.62
C LEU A 24 -5.63 -4.67 -7.20
N GLU A 25 -5.98 -3.54 -7.79
CA GLU A 25 -7.30 -3.36 -8.40
C GLU A 25 -7.54 -4.33 -9.54
N GLU A 26 -6.51 -4.58 -10.35
CA GLU A 26 -6.61 -5.54 -11.47
C GLU A 26 -6.89 -6.96 -10.97
N ASN A 27 -6.57 -7.24 -9.73
CA ASN A 27 -6.77 -8.55 -9.12
C ASN A 27 -7.96 -8.57 -8.16
N ASP A 28 -8.85 -7.59 -8.28
CA ASP A 28 -10.06 -7.48 -7.46
C ASP A 28 -9.76 -7.38 -5.96
N ILE A 29 -8.65 -6.77 -5.62
CA ILE A 29 -8.26 -6.55 -4.22
C ILE A 29 -8.55 -5.10 -3.85
N ALA A 30 -9.43 -4.90 -2.89
CA ALA A 30 -9.70 -3.57 -2.36
C ALA A 30 -8.50 -3.08 -1.56
N SER A 31 -8.08 -1.85 -1.82
CA SER A 31 -6.96 -1.25 -1.11
C SER A 31 -7.28 0.18 -0.73
N THR A 32 -6.57 0.67 0.28
CA THR A 32 -6.66 2.06 0.68
C THR A 32 -5.24 2.56 0.96
N GLU A 33 -5.04 3.86 0.80
CA GLU A 33 -3.75 4.45 1.12
C GLU A 33 -3.89 5.43 2.27
N VAL A 34 -2.86 5.49 3.10
CA VAL A 34 -2.78 6.42 4.22
C VAL A 34 -1.46 7.14 4.10
N SER A 35 -1.53 8.45 3.92
CA SER A 35 -0.33 9.27 3.85
C SER A 35 0.10 9.65 5.25
N LYS A 36 1.37 9.39 5.56
CA LYS A 36 1.95 9.79 6.82
C LYS A 36 2.95 10.90 6.57
N LYS A 37 2.71 12.03 7.19
CA LYS A 37 3.65 13.16 7.16
C LYS A 37 4.21 13.36 8.55
N ASP A 38 5.53 13.38 8.63
CA ASP A 38 6.19 13.77 9.86
C ASP A 38 6.28 15.28 9.85
N SER A 39 5.60 15.93 10.77
CA SER A 39 5.61 17.39 10.85
C SER A 39 6.99 17.95 11.21
N THR A 40 7.84 17.15 11.84
CA THR A 40 9.20 17.55 12.18
C THR A 40 10.09 17.52 10.94
N PHE A 41 9.83 16.59 10.01
CA PHE A 41 10.59 16.44 8.78
C PHE A 41 9.63 16.38 7.59
N PRO A 42 9.11 17.53 7.14
CA PRO A 42 8.07 17.55 6.11
C PRO A 42 8.49 16.95 4.76
N THR A 43 9.79 16.78 4.52
CA THR A 43 10.27 16.13 3.31
C THR A 43 10.21 14.62 3.38
N MET A 44 9.98 14.07 4.58
CA MET A 44 9.91 12.63 4.79
C MET A 44 8.46 12.19 4.88
N SER A 45 7.77 12.24 3.76
CA SER A 45 6.41 11.73 3.70
C SER A 45 6.43 10.30 3.19
N GLU A 46 5.57 9.48 3.76
CA GLU A 46 5.49 8.08 3.39
C GLU A 46 4.02 7.70 3.27
N THR A 47 3.70 6.94 2.24
CA THR A 47 2.35 6.45 2.03
C THR A 47 2.31 4.95 2.30
N GLU A 48 1.39 4.54 3.14
CA GLU A 48 1.17 3.14 3.45
C GLU A 48 -0.04 2.64 2.68
N ILE A 49 0.05 1.42 2.16
CA ILE A 49 -1.05 0.80 1.44
C ILE A 49 -1.59 -0.35 2.29
N TYR A 50 -2.89 -0.33 2.50
CA TYR A 50 -3.58 -1.32 3.33
C TYR A 50 -4.55 -2.11 2.46
N VAL A 51 -4.67 -3.40 2.77
CA VAL A 51 -5.67 -4.28 2.17
C VAL A 51 -6.39 -5.01 3.30
N GLN A 52 -7.50 -5.65 2.96
CA GLN A 52 -8.19 -6.47 3.94
C GLN A 52 -7.34 -7.68 4.29
N GLU A 53 -7.45 -8.13 5.53
CA GLU A 53 -6.64 -9.24 6.04
C GLU A 53 -6.73 -10.48 5.15
N LYS A 54 -7.93 -10.75 4.63
CA LYS A 54 -8.14 -11.91 3.74
C LYS A 54 -7.31 -11.86 2.46
N ASP A 55 -6.93 -10.67 2.03
CA ASP A 55 -6.19 -10.45 0.79
C ASP A 55 -4.71 -10.17 1.01
N ALA A 56 -4.26 -10.13 2.25
CA ALA A 56 -2.90 -9.70 2.57
C ALA A 56 -1.83 -10.58 1.93
N ILE A 57 -1.98 -11.88 2.00
CA ILE A 57 -0.98 -12.81 1.45
C ILE A 57 -0.94 -12.69 -0.07
N LEU A 58 -2.09 -12.65 -0.71
CA LEU A 58 -2.15 -12.50 -2.16
C LEU A 58 -1.55 -11.16 -2.61
N ALA A 59 -1.89 -10.09 -1.91
CA ALA A 59 -1.36 -8.76 -2.22
C ALA A 59 0.16 -8.73 -2.13
N GLN A 60 0.72 -9.30 -1.07
CA GLN A 60 2.17 -9.35 -0.89
C GLN A 60 2.83 -10.18 -1.99
N SER A 61 2.21 -11.31 -2.36
CA SER A 61 2.70 -12.14 -3.44
C SER A 61 2.78 -11.38 -4.76
N LEU A 62 1.75 -10.63 -5.08
CA LEU A 62 1.71 -9.84 -6.31
C LEU A 62 2.80 -8.79 -6.33
N ILE A 63 3.02 -8.12 -5.22
CA ILE A 63 4.06 -7.10 -5.12
C ILE A 63 5.44 -7.71 -5.34
N LEU A 64 5.69 -8.86 -4.73
CA LEU A 64 6.97 -9.56 -4.89
C LEU A 64 7.19 -10.03 -6.33
N GLN A 65 6.15 -10.53 -6.98
CA GLN A 65 6.24 -10.99 -8.37
C GLN A 65 6.63 -9.86 -9.33
N HIS A 66 6.23 -8.64 -9.01
CA HIS A 66 6.49 -7.48 -9.85
C HIS A 66 7.70 -6.67 -9.39
N ASN A 67 8.45 -7.16 -8.41
CA ASN A 67 9.65 -6.51 -7.88
C ASN A 67 9.40 -5.07 -7.41
N LEU A 68 8.28 -4.87 -6.76
CA LEU A 68 7.92 -3.53 -6.26
C LEU A 68 8.37 -3.28 -4.83
#